data_22e9369fe6860dd560e8428034fa7cd7
#
_entry.id   22e9369fe6860dd560e8428034fa7cd7
#
_cell.length_a   1.000
_cell.length_b   1.000
_cell.length_c   1.000
_cell.angle_alpha   90.00
_cell.angle_beta   90.00
_cell.angle_gamma   90.00
#
_symmetry.space_group_name_H-M   'P 1'
#
loop_
_entity.id
_entity.type
_entity.pdbx_description
1 polymer ?
#
loop_
_entity_poly.entity_id
_entity_poly.type
_entity_poly.pdbx_seq_one_letter_code
_entity_poly.pdbx_strand_id
1 'polypeptide(L)'
;MESIGSIMLTKQKMTKKNNQKAAKIRRQRGYQWEDTIVKRFKGIDDWKAFRLGSPSIALPDVLAVNTKKSILFAIEAKSGTSTSLVVPADQIERCLEWTKTFDIYKKRNVLLAFKFLSKKRIGIGKYENRELREFFKIWDNSLEITDCVCNYEGKFYTKTSKGKEEILLKECKMPFKTKQR
;
A
#
# COMPACT_ATOMS: atom_id res chain seq x y z
N MET A 1 -9.51 -49.94 2.54
CA MET A 1 -10.19 -48.91 1.68
C MET A 1 -10.30 -47.65 2.50
N GLU A 2 -9.39 -46.68 2.35
CA GLU A 2 -9.58 -45.37 2.95
C GLU A 2 -10.75 -44.67 2.25
N SER A 3 -11.73 -44.22 3.03
CA SER A 3 -12.95 -43.65 2.47
C SER A 3 -12.66 -42.31 1.76
N ILE A 4 -13.26 -42.11 0.59
CA ILE A 4 -13.17 -40.88 -0.22
C ILE A 4 -13.41 -39.61 0.65
N GLY A 5 -14.22 -39.71 1.69
CA GLY A 5 -14.48 -38.65 2.68
C GLY A 5 -13.25 -38.21 3.48
N SER A 6 -12.37 -39.15 3.86
CA SER A 6 -11.14 -38.84 4.61
C SER A 6 -10.14 -38.06 3.77
N ILE A 7 -10.02 -38.40 2.48
CA ILE A 7 -9.12 -37.73 1.53
C ILE A 7 -9.61 -36.30 1.23
N MET A 8 -10.91 -36.08 1.09
CA MET A 8 -11.48 -34.74 0.88
C MET A 8 -11.29 -33.82 2.10
N LEU A 9 -11.52 -34.32 3.32
CA LEU A 9 -11.31 -33.57 4.56
C LEU A 9 -9.85 -33.17 4.74
N THR A 10 -8.92 -34.04 4.40
CA THR A 10 -7.46 -33.77 4.48
C THR A 10 -7.05 -32.69 3.48
N LYS A 11 -7.54 -32.75 2.22
CA LYS A 11 -7.28 -31.72 1.20
C LYS A 11 -7.84 -30.36 1.63
N GLN A 12 -9.05 -30.30 2.17
CA GLN A 12 -9.66 -29.06 2.65
C GLN A 12 -8.87 -28.44 3.80
N LYS A 13 -8.42 -29.23 4.78
CA LYS A 13 -7.58 -28.77 5.90
C LYS A 13 -6.23 -28.22 5.42
N MET A 14 -5.58 -28.90 4.47
CA MET A 14 -4.31 -28.43 3.88
C MET A 14 -4.48 -27.11 3.12
N THR A 15 -5.55 -26.97 2.33
CA THR A 15 -5.84 -25.73 1.60
C THR A 15 -6.09 -24.56 2.56
N LYS A 16 -6.86 -24.76 3.62
CA LYS A 16 -7.13 -23.76 4.65
C LYS A 16 -5.86 -23.31 5.36
N LYS A 17 -4.97 -24.25 5.74
CA LYS A 17 -3.68 -23.97 6.39
C LYS A 17 -2.74 -23.19 5.47
N ASN A 18 -2.69 -23.52 4.18
CA ASN A 18 -1.89 -22.82 3.18
C ASN A 18 -2.39 -21.38 2.95
N ASN A 19 -3.70 -21.16 2.92
CA ASN A 19 -4.30 -19.83 2.79
C ASN A 19 -4.00 -18.95 4.01
N GLN A 20 -4.05 -19.50 5.22
CA GLN A 20 -3.69 -18.78 6.45
C GLN A 20 -2.21 -18.37 6.46
N LYS A 21 -1.31 -19.28 6.05
CA LYS A 21 0.12 -18.98 5.92
C LYS A 21 0.38 -17.88 4.90
N ALA A 22 -0.27 -17.93 3.74
CA ALA A 22 -0.16 -16.91 2.71
C ALA A 22 -0.69 -15.55 3.18
N ALA A 23 -1.79 -15.52 3.93
CA ALA A 23 -2.36 -14.30 4.52
C ALA A 23 -1.40 -13.69 5.56
N LYS A 24 -0.80 -14.52 6.43
CA LYS A 24 0.21 -14.07 7.42
C LYS A 24 1.42 -13.43 6.74
N ILE A 25 1.95 -14.06 5.68
CA ILE A 25 3.10 -13.54 4.93
C ILE A 25 2.74 -12.18 4.26
N ARG A 26 1.54 -12.06 3.67
CA ARG A 26 1.10 -10.78 3.08
C ARG A 26 1.02 -9.67 4.11
N ARG A 27 0.42 -9.94 5.27
CA ARG A 27 0.33 -8.98 6.39
C ARG A 27 1.71 -8.55 6.87
N GLN A 28 2.62 -9.49 7.09
CA GLN A 28 3.98 -9.20 7.51
C GLN A 28 4.75 -8.32 6.50
N ARG A 29 4.57 -8.55 5.19
CA ARG A 29 5.15 -7.70 4.14
C ARG A 29 4.59 -6.29 4.16
N GLY A 30 3.29 -6.13 4.39
CA GLY A 30 2.66 -4.83 4.59
C GLY A 30 3.33 -4.07 5.74
N TYR A 31 3.38 -4.67 6.92
CA TYR A 31 4.02 -4.07 8.09
C TYR A 31 5.49 -3.72 7.87
N GLN A 32 6.27 -4.55 7.19
CA GLN A 32 7.66 -4.26 6.85
C GLN A 32 7.79 -3.05 5.92
N TRP A 33 6.82 -2.84 5.01
CA TRP A 33 6.83 -1.69 4.13
C TRP A 33 6.50 -0.41 4.88
N GLU A 34 5.45 -0.42 5.69
CA GLU A 34 5.06 0.67 6.59
C GLU A 34 6.22 1.06 7.52
N ASP A 35 6.85 0.09 8.19
CA ASP A 35 8.04 0.31 9.05
C ASP A 35 9.22 0.90 8.26
N THR A 36 9.40 0.48 7.02
CA THR A 36 10.45 1.03 6.14
C THR A 36 10.20 2.51 5.86
N ILE A 37 8.96 2.90 5.55
CA ILE A 37 8.57 4.30 5.32
C ILE A 37 8.84 5.12 6.59
N VAL A 38 8.37 4.64 7.75
CA VAL A 38 8.59 5.31 9.05
C VAL A 38 10.08 5.51 9.34
N LYS A 39 10.91 4.47 9.16
CA LYS A 39 12.36 4.53 9.39
C LYS A 39 13.04 5.56 8.47
N ARG A 40 12.62 5.62 7.20
CA ARG A 40 13.17 6.59 6.24
C ARG A 40 12.85 8.03 6.61
N PHE A 41 11.62 8.31 7.06
CA PHE A 41 11.26 9.65 7.55
C PHE A 41 12.02 10.01 8.82
N LYS A 42 12.12 9.08 9.79
CA LYS A 42 12.87 9.30 11.05
C LYS A 42 14.36 9.57 10.85
N GLY A 43 14.93 9.15 9.73
CA GLY A 43 16.30 9.44 9.36
C GLY A 43 16.53 10.83 8.77
N ILE A 44 15.49 11.67 8.68
CA ILE A 44 15.56 13.03 8.12
C ILE A 44 15.15 14.04 9.19
N ASP A 45 15.98 15.05 9.39
CA ASP A 45 15.73 16.10 10.37
C ASP A 45 14.36 16.77 10.16
N ASP A 46 13.75 17.15 11.27
CA ASP A 46 12.45 17.80 11.33
C ASP A 46 11.23 16.94 10.92
N TRP A 47 11.45 15.70 10.48
CA TRP A 47 10.39 14.77 10.22
C TRP A 47 10.13 13.83 11.40
N LYS A 48 8.85 13.64 11.71
CA LYS A 48 8.37 12.57 12.60
C LYS A 48 7.40 11.71 11.84
N ALA A 49 7.52 10.39 11.98
CA ALA A 49 6.60 9.47 11.35
C ALA A 49 6.21 8.36 12.32
N PHE A 50 4.97 7.95 12.20
CA PHE A 50 4.34 6.97 13.06
C PHE A 50 3.62 5.93 12.20
N ARG A 51 3.86 4.66 12.45
CA ARG A 51 3.00 3.60 11.95
C ARG A 51 1.76 3.57 12.82
N LEU A 52 0.61 3.84 12.23
CA LEU A 52 -0.67 3.81 12.93
C LEU A 52 -1.37 2.46 12.75
N GLY A 53 -0.88 1.65 11.80
CA GLY A 53 -1.41 0.35 11.40
C GLY A 53 -1.80 -0.51 12.57
N SER A 54 -3.08 -0.61 12.76
CA SER A 54 -3.80 -1.45 13.69
C SER A 54 -4.88 -2.19 12.88
N PRO A 55 -5.48 -3.26 13.41
CA PRO A 55 -6.71 -3.81 12.85
C PRO A 55 -7.87 -2.80 12.80
N SER A 56 -7.68 -1.58 13.31
CA SER A 56 -8.66 -0.50 13.21
C SER A 56 -8.83 -0.04 11.78
N ILE A 57 -10.06 -0.07 11.29
CA ILE A 57 -10.47 0.35 9.96
C ILE A 57 -10.32 1.89 9.77
N ALA A 58 -10.17 2.64 10.86
CA ALA A 58 -10.25 4.10 10.88
C ALA A 58 -8.90 4.84 10.74
N LEU A 59 -7.76 4.16 10.65
CA LEU A 59 -6.43 4.78 10.66
C LEU A 59 -5.71 4.61 9.32
N PRO A 60 -4.98 5.63 8.81
CA PRO A 60 -4.02 5.44 7.73
C PRO A 60 -2.88 4.53 8.19
N ASP A 61 -2.16 3.91 7.26
CA ASP A 61 -1.05 3.01 7.60
C ASP A 61 0.09 3.77 8.30
N VAL A 62 0.43 4.96 7.79
CA VAL A 62 1.51 5.80 8.33
C VAL A 62 1.09 7.28 8.33
N LEU A 63 1.40 7.98 9.42
CA LEU A 63 1.33 9.43 9.50
C LEU A 63 2.75 10.00 9.53
N ALA A 64 3.07 10.94 8.64
CA ALA A 64 4.35 11.61 8.65
C ALA A 64 4.16 13.13 8.68
N VAL A 65 4.87 13.80 9.58
CA VAL A 65 4.73 15.24 9.81
C VAL A 65 6.08 15.94 9.82
N ASN A 66 6.11 17.15 9.27
CA ASN A 66 7.22 18.10 9.41
C ASN A 66 6.65 19.41 9.95
N THR A 67 6.89 19.68 11.22
CA THR A 67 6.33 20.86 11.91
C THR A 67 6.94 22.17 11.41
N LYS A 68 8.25 22.19 11.11
CA LYS A 68 8.92 23.41 10.59
C LYS A 68 8.37 23.83 9.23
N LYS A 69 8.13 22.87 8.33
CA LYS A 69 7.59 23.15 6.98
C LYS A 69 6.07 23.15 6.95
N SER A 70 5.41 22.85 8.07
CA SER A 70 3.97 22.71 8.19
C SER A 70 3.40 21.73 7.15
N ILE A 71 3.99 20.53 7.06
CA ILE A 71 3.59 19.47 6.13
C ILE A 71 3.10 18.26 6.90
N LEU A 72 1.99 17.70 6.45
CA LEU A 72 1.45 16.41 6.90
C LEU A 72 1.18 15.50 5.70
N PHE A 73 1.58 14.24 5.83
CA PHE A 73 1.20 13.15 4.94
C PHE A 73 0.40 12.10 5.71
N ALA A 74 -0.84 11.84 5.29
CA ALA A 74 -1.57 10.62 5.61
C ALA A 74 -1.25 9.60 4.51
N ILE A 75 -0.60 8.49 4.87
CA ILE A 75 0.01 7.57 3.91
C ILE A 75 -0.71 6.23 3.94
N GLU A 76 -1.15 5.78 2.76
CA GLU A 76 -1.60 4.42 2.53
C GLU A 76 -0.52 3.65 1.77
N ALA A 77 -0.12 2.49 2.30
CA ALA A 77 1.05 1.75 1.85
C ALA A 77 0.69 0.36 1.33
N LYS A 78 1.05 0.06 0.09
CA LYS A 78 0.81 -1.25 -0.53
C LYS A 78 2.11 -1.89 -0.99
N SER A 79 2.33 -3.15 -0.63
CA SER A 79 3.48 -3.91 -1.13
C SER A 79 3.10 -5.31 -1.58
N GLY A 80 3.76 -5.81 -2.62
CA GLY A 80 3.44 -7.13 -3.12
C GLY A 80 4.28 -7.64 -4.28
N THR A 81 3.99 -8.88 -4.64
CA THR A 81 4.61 -9.61 -5.75
C THR A 81 3.75 -9.62 -7.02
N SER A 82 2.57 -9.02 -6.97
CA SER A 82 1.65 -8.88 -8.11
C SER A 82 2.20 -7.92 -9.16
N THR A 83 1.64 -7.95 -10.36
CA THR A 83 1.89 -6.97 -11.45
C THR A 83 1.15 -5.66 -11.22
N SER A 84 0.14 -5.65 -10.34
CA SER A 84 -0.58 -4.47 -9.92
C SER A 84 -0.88 -4.52 -8.42
N LEU A 85 -0.96 -3.35 -7.80
CA LEU A 85 -1.34 -3.15 -6.40
C LEU A 85 -2.51 -2.18 -6.36
N VAL A 86 -3.44 -2.41 -5.43
CA VAL A 86 -4.69 -1.65 -5.32
C VAL A 86 -4.78 -0.99 -3.96
N VAL A 87 -5.13 0.28 -3.95
CA VAL A 87 -5.63 1.00 -2.77
C VAL A 87 -7.15 1.13 -2.95
N PRO A 88 -7.95 0.48 -2.09
CA PRO A 88 -9.40 0.62 -2.10
C PRO A 88 -9.87 2.05 -1.81
N ALA A 89 -11.05 2.40 -2.32
CA ALA A 89 -11.64 3.73 -2.16
C ALA A 89 -11.79 4.16 -0.70
N ASP A 90 -12.27 3.26 0.16
CA ASP A 90 -12.45 3.48 1.61
C ASP A 90 -11.14 3.85 2.32
N GLN A 91 -10.00 3.35 1.84
CA GLN A 91 -8.69 3.65 2.40
C GLN A 91 -8.18 5.04 1.96
N ILE A 92 -8.52 5.47 0.75
CA ILE A 92 -8.23 6.83 0.29
C ILE A 92 -9.09 7.84 1.07
N GLU A 93 -10.38 7.56 1.20
CA GLU A 93 -11.34 8.38 1.95
C GLU A 93 -10.89 8.58 3.40
N ARG A 94 -10.52 7.51 4.08
CA ARG A 94 -9.96 7.54 5.42
C ARG A 94 -8.73 8.44 5.54
N CYS A 95 -7.78 8.34 4.60
CA CYS A 95 -6.62 9.22 4.58
C CYS A 95 -7.01 10.70 4.36
N LEU A 96 -8.02 10.96 3.53
CA LEU A 96 -8.56 12.31 3.31
C LEU A 96 -9.19 12.89 4.59
N GLU A 97 -9.96 12.10 5.33
CA GLU A 97 -10.54 12.52 6.62
C GLU A 97 -9.44 12.92 7.62
N TRP A 98 -8.37 12.13 7.70
CA TRP A 98 -7.23 12.45 8.54
C TRP A 98 -6.53 13.74 8.11
N THR A 99 -6.39 14.01 6.82
CA THR A 99 -5.82 15.28 6.36
C THR A 99 -6.72 16.48 6.70
N LYS A 100 -8.03 16.30 6.79
CA LYS A 100 -8.98 17.36 7.23
C LYS A 100 -8.88 17.62 8.72
N THR A 101 -8.76 16.58 9.54
CA THR A 101 -8.68 16.66 11.01
C THR A 101 -7.46 17.44 11.49
N PHE A 102 -6.33 17.36 10.78
CA PHE A 102 -5.09 18.05 11.15
C PHE A 102 -4.94 19.40 10.44
N ASP A 103 -5.88 20.31 10.62
CA ASP A 103 -5.94 21.64 9.98
C ASP A 103 -4.83 22.60 10.37
N ILE A 104 -4.14 22.35 11.49
CA ILE A 104 -2.95 23.10 11.93
C ILE A 104 -1.78 23.01 10.93
N TYR A 105 -1.75 22.02 10.06
CA TYR A 105 -0.73 21.91 9.01
C TYR A 105 -1.20 22.58 7.71
N LYS A 106 -0.37 23.49 7.19
CA LYS A 106 -0.70 24.26 5.96
C LYS A 106 -0.72 23.36 4.69
N LYS A 107 0.17 22.36 4.62
CA LYS A 107 0.27 21.43 3.49
C LYS A 107 -0.09 20.04 3.95
N ARG A 108 -1.25 19.56 3.55
CA ARG A 108 -1.79 18.25 3.95
C ARG A 108 -2.11 17.45 2.71
N ASN A 109 -1.51 16.27 2.58
CA ASN A 109 -1.69 15.44 1.40
C ASN A 109 -1.93 13.99 1.80
N VAL A 110 -2.78 13.32 1.05
CA VAL A 110 -2.83 11.86 1.01
C VAL A 110 -1.69 11.38 0.11
N LEU A 111 -0.85 10.51 0.64
CA LEU A 111 0.27 9.93 -0.07
C LEU A 111 0.04 8.44 -0.28
N LEU A 112 0.01 8.01 -1.53
CA LEU A 112 -0.08 6.61 -1.90
C LEU A 112 1.33 6.05 -2.13
N ALA A 113 1.72 5.04 -1.34
CA ALA A 113 3.06 4.46 -1.35
C ALA A 113 3.03 2.99 -1.82
N PHE A 114 3.51 2.73 -3.02
CA PHE A 114 3.53 1.40 -3.61
C PHE A 114 4.93 0.81 -3.65
N LYS A 115 5.06 -0.48 -3.32
CA LYS A 115 6.32 -1.22 -3.42
C LYS A 115 6.11 -2.55 -4.11
N PHE A 116 6.66 -2.68 -5.31
CA PHE A 116 6.73 -3.93 -6.03
C PHE A 116 8.00 -4.69 -5.64
N LEU A 117 7.83 -5.86 -5.06
CA LEU A 117 8.95 -6.68 -4.59
C LEU A 117 9.75 -7.25 -5.77
N SER A 118 11.02 -7.57 -5.52
CA SER A 118 11.96 -8.15 -6.50
C SER A 118 11.56 -9.53 -7.04
N LYS A 119 10.47 -10.11 -6.54
CA LYS A 119 9.88 -11.35 -7.04
C LYS A 119 8.47 -11.08 -7.54
N LYS A 120 8.22 -11.40 -8.82
CA LYS A 120 6.89 -11.40 -9.44
C LYS A 120 6.27 -12.77 -9.28
N ARG A 121 5.03 -12.84 -8.84
CA ARG A 121 4.28 -14.09 -8.79
C ARG A 121 3.74 -14.42 -10.18
N ILE A 122 4.10 -15.59 -10.71
CA ILE A 122 3.65 -16.10 -12.02
C ILE A 122 2.71 -17.29 -11.91
N GLY A 123 2.52 -17.83 -10.69
CA GLY A 123 1.61 -18.96 -10.43
C GLY A 123 1.60 -19.33 -8.94
N ILE A 124 0.96 -20.44 -8.61
CA ILE A 124 0.93 -20.98 -7.24
C ILE A 124 2.34 -21.45 -6.87
N GLY A 125 2.98 -20.75 -5.91
CA GLY A 125 4.34 -21.06 -5.46
C GLY A 125 5.46 -20.72 -6.45
N LYS A 126 5.13 -20.23 -7.65
CA LYS A 126 6.10 -19.90 -8.70
C LYS A 126 6.36 -18.40 -8.76
N TYR A 127 7.64 -18.03 -8.83
CA TYR A 127 8.09 -16.63 -8.85
C TYR A 127 9.18 -16.44 -9.89
N GLU A 128 9.19 -15.27 -10.51
CA GLU A 128 10.21 -14.77 -11.41
C GLU A 128 10.92 -13.57 -10.75
N ASN A 129 12.21 -13.40 -10.97
CA ASN A 129 12.95 -12.26 -10.48
C ASN A 129 12.63 -11.02 -11.33
N ARG A 130 12.50 -9.87 -10.67
CA ARG A 130 12.35 -8.55 -11.30
C ARG A 130 12.99 -7.48 -10.44
N GLU A 131 13.16 -6.28 -10.96
CA GLU A 131 13.62 -5.13 -10.19
C GLU A 131 12.61 -4.76 -9.11
N LEU A 132 13.12 -4.29 -7.95
CA LEU A 132 12.29 -3.69 -6.93
C LEU A 132 11.96 -2.26 -7.37
N ARG A 133 10.67 -1.90 -7.38
CA ARG A 133 10.20 -0.55 -7.71
C ARG A 133 9.35 0.03 -6.60
N GLU A 134 9.51 1.33 -6.35
CA GLU A 134 8.76 2.09 -5.36
C GLU A 134 8.17 3.33 -6.01
N PHE A 135 6.88 3.61 -5.74
CA PHE A 135 6.19 4.79 -6.25
C PHE A 135 5.53 5.53 -5.09
N PHE A 136 5.69 6.86 -5.05
CA PHE A 136 5.09 7.74 -4.07
C PHE A 136 4.32 8.83 -4.79
N LYS A 137 2.99 8.77 -4.70
CA LYS A 137 2.09 9.67 -5.42
C LYS A 137 1.17 10.41 -4.49
N ILE A 138 0.98 11.69 -4.73
CA ILE A 138 -0.01 12.49 -4.04
C ILE A 138 -1.36 12.23 -4.71
N TRP A 139 -2.36 11.87 -3.89
CA TRP A 139 -3.74 11.75 -4.36
C TRP A 139 -4.25 13.13 -4.79
N ASP A 140 -4.90 13.19 -5.92
CA ASP A 140 -5.54 14.41 -6.41
C ASP A 140 -6.98 14.48 -5.88
N ASN A 141 -7.25 15.47 -5.03
CA ASN A 141 -8.55 15.65 -4.39
C ASN A 141 -9.67 16.09 -5.37
N SER A 142 -9.33 16.42 -6.62
CA SER A 142 -10.30 16.70 -7.66
C SER A 142 -10.87 15.44 -8.31
N LEU A 143 -10.22 14.28 -8.09
CA LEU A 143 -10.68 13.01 -8.62
C LEU A 143 -11.82 12.44 -7.78
N GLU A 144 -12.73 11.72 -8.42
CA GLU A 144 -13.71 10.88 -7.74
C GLU A 144 -13.00 9.81 -6.91
N ILE A 145 -13.48 9.59 -5.67
CA ILE A 145 -12.90 8.60 -4.77
C ILE A 145 -13.31 7.21 -5.22
N THR A 146 -12.40 6.51 -5.85
CA THR A 146 -12.55 5.14 -6.36
C THR A 146 -11.29 4.33 -6.04
N ASP A 147 -11.32 3.01 -6.31
CA ASP A 147 -10.12 2.18 -6.17
C ASP A 147 -8.98 2.70 -7.05
N CYS A 148 -7.83 2.98 -6.46
CA CYS A 148 -6.63 3.35 -7.18
C CYS A 148 -5.73 2.13 -7.42
N VAL A 149 -5.43 1.86 -8.67
CA VAL A 149 -4.58 0.74 -9.10
C VAL A 149 -3.27 1.29 -9.65
N CYS A 150 -2.15 0.84 -9.08
CA CYS A 150 -0.81 1.08 -9.63
C CYS A 150 -0.32 -0.20 -10.31
N ASN A 151 0.19 -0.13 -11.55
CA ASN A 151 0.87 -1.25 -12.19
C ASN A 151 2.39 -1.21 -11.94
N TYR A 152 3.09 -2.28 -12.32
CA TYR A 152 4.54 -2.38 -12.13
C TYR A 152 5.35 -1.33 -12.92
N GLU A 153 4.82 -0.83 -14.03
CA GLU A 153 5.41 0.24 -14.85
C GLU A 153 5.21 1.65 -14.27
N GLY A 154 4.43 1.76 -13.16
CA GLY A 154 4.16 3.03 -12.51
C GLY A 154 3.03 3.85 -13.13
N LYS A 155 2.18 3.21 -13.94
CA LYS A 155 0.93 3.80 -14.43
C LYS A 155 -0.17 3.62 -13.40
N PHE A 156 -1.05 4.61 -13.29
CA PHE A 156 -2.13 4.66 -12.32
C PHE A 156 -3.49 4.64 -13.02
N TYR A 157 -4.43 3.95 -12.41
CA TYR A 157 -5.79 3.79 -12.95
C TYR A 157 -6.81 3.92 -11.83
N THR A 158 -7.96 4.46 -12.14
CA THR A 158 -9.17 4.36 -11.34
C THR A 158 -10.10 3.30 -11.91
N LYS A 159 -10.97 2.74 -11.06
CA LYS A 159 -12.06 1.89 -11.51
C LYS A 159 -13.35 2.71 -11.50
N THR A 160 -13.85 3.03 -12.66
CA THR A 160 -15.15 3.68 -12.84
C THR A 160 -16.21 2.65 -13.26
N SER A 161 -17.48 3.05 -13.28
CA SER A 161 -18.57 2.23 -13.82
C SER A 161 -18.38 1.90 -15.31
N LYS A 162 -17.60 2.71 -16.04
CA LYS A 162 -17.26 2.53 -17.47
C LYS A 162 -16.01 1.67 -17.68
N GLY A 163 -15.34 1.23 -16.61
CA GLY A 163 -14.13 0.41 -16.70
C GLY A 163 -12.91 1.05 -16.01
N LYS A 164 -11.73 0.69 -16.51
CA LYS A 164 -10.44 1.23 -16.03
C LYS A 164 -10.08 2.50 -16.79
N GLU A 165 -9.85 3.59 -16.08
CA GLU A 165 -9.42 4.86 -16.62
C GLU A 165 -8.02 5.22 -16.13
N GLU A 166 -7.10 5.59 -17.02
CA GLU A 166 -5.74 6.01 -16.64
C GLU A 166 -5.78 7.41 -16.05
N ILE A 167 -5.13 7.59 -14.90
CA ILE A 167 -5.04 8.87 -14.19
C ILE A 167 -3.58 9.29 -14.02
N LEU A 168 -3.35 10.60 -14.02
CA LEU A 168 -2.04 11.19 -13.75
C LEU A 168 -1.99 11.71 -12.33
N LEU A 169 -1.28 10.99 -11.46
CA LEU A 169 -1.03 11.43 -10.09
C LEU A 169 0.32 12.14 -9.98
N LYS A 170 0.35 13.24 -9.24
CA LYS A 170 1.57 14.01 -9.00
C LYS A 170 2.58 13.18 -8.23
N GLU A 171 3.83 13.14 -8.74
CA GLU A 171 4.96 12.55 -8.03
C GLU A 171 5.23 13.29 -6.71
N CYS A 172 5.36 12.56 -5.61
CA CYS A 172 5.82 13.14 -4.36
C CYS A 172 7.33 13.10 -4.29
N LYS A 173 7.96 14.27 -4.33
CA LYS A 173 9.40 14.37 -4.06
C LYS A 173 9.65 14.06 -2.58
N MET A 174 10.03 12.82 -2.31
CA MET A 174 10.31 12.36 -0.95
C MET A 174 11.58 13.00 -0.40
N PRO A 175 11.65 13.25 0.94
CA PRO A 175 12.87 13.79 1.57
C PRO A 175 14.01 12.76 1.66
N PHE A 176 13.78 11.53 1.24
CA PHE A 176 14.73 10.42 1.25
C PHE A 176 14.85 9.78 -0.15
N LYS A 177 15.90 8.98 -0.36
CA LYS A 177 16.11 8.26 -1.62
C LYS A 177 15.06 7.16 -1.80
N THR A 178 14.41 7.14 -2.96
CA THR A 178 13.47 6.09 -3.39
C THR A 178 14.16 5.13 -4.35
N LYS A 179 13.72 3.88 -4.38
CA LYS A 179 14.22 2.89 -5.34
C LYS A 179 13.36 2.95 -6.60
N GLN A 180 13.60 3.99 -7.39
CA GLN A 180 13.12 4.11 -8.76
C GLN A 180 14.34 4.08 -9.67
N ARG A 181 14.32 3.23 -10.62
CA ARG A 181 15.18 3.29 -11.81
C ARG A 181 14.30 3.31 -13.03
#